data_8a87ba7ecbf1a39efee7cd632b722708
#
_entry.id   8a87ba7ecbf1a39efee7cd632b722708
#
_cell.length_a   1.000
_cell.length_b   1.000
_cell.length_c   1.000
_cell.angle_alpha   90.00
_cell.angle_beta   90.00
_cell.angle_gamma   90.00
#
_symmetry.space_group_name_H-M   'P 1'
#
loop_
_entity.id
_entity.type
_entity.pdbx_description
1 polymer ?
#
loop_
_entity_poly.entity_id
_entity_poly.type
_entity_poly.pdbx_seq_one_letter_code
_entity_poly.pdbx_strand_id
1 'polypeptide(L)'
;MTKHAVTYELIKECPRSGARLGRLHTPHGTFETPMFMPVGTQATVKTLAPEELYDMGSQVILSNTYHLFLRPGHELVRKAGGLHKFMNYKRGMLTDSGGFQVFSLGAMRKITEEGVMFRSHIDGSKQFLSPEVSTQVQEALGADIAMTFDECIPYPADFDYAKRSTERTTRWAKRCLETHTREDQSMFGIVQGGMYPELRRMSVQQLTELDFAGYGIGGLSVGEPKPMMYDILSQTTELMPKDKARYLMGVGTADCIVEAVNLGVDMFDCVFPTRVARNGTAMTHTGRLVVRNATYAEDFRPIEEGCDCYACRNFSRAYIRHLFKAEEIFGLRLLSIHNLHFLLHFAKEIREAIANDCFPEFRERFLENYR
;
A
#
# COMPACT_ATOMS: atom_id res chain seq x y z
N MET A 1 4.60 9.53 -27.44
CA MET A 1 3.85 9.23 -26.22
C MET A 1 3.96 7.74 -25.99
N THR A 2 4.65 7.33 -24.95
CA THR A 2 4.71 5.93 -24.51
C THR A 2 3.29 5.52 -24.11
N LYS A 3 2.76 4.47 -24.72
CA LYS A 3 1.41 3.97 -24.38
C LYS A 3 1.53 3.10 -23.13
N HIS A 4 1.23 3.66 -21.95
CA HIS A 4 1.19 2.88 -20.73
C HIS A 4 0.03 1.87 -20.73
N ALA A 5 0.28 0.66 -20.24
CA ALA A 5 -0.76 -0.36 -20.03
C ALA A 5 -1.73 0.02 -18.88
N VAL A 6 -1.23 0.82 -17.95
CA VAL A 6 -2.00 1.38 -16.83
C VAL A 6 -2.14 2.88 -17.03
N THR A 7 -3.37 3.40 -16.91
CA THR A 7 -3.66 4.84 -17.02
C THR A 7 -4.60 5.29 -15.91
N TYR A 8 -4.56 6.56 -15.59
CA TYR A 8 -5.41 7.18 -14.59
C TYR A 8 -6.34 8.22 -15.23
N GLU A 9 -7.62 8.16 -14.90
CA GLU A 9 -8.64 9.10 -15.31
C GLU A 9 -9.13 9.88 -14.09
N LEU A 10 -8.88 11.19 -14.04
CA LEU A 10 -9.43 12.06 -13.02
C LEU A 10 -10.90 12.37 -13.36
N ILE A 11 -11.84 11.94 -12.50
CA ILE A 11 -13.28 12.14 -12.69
C ILE A 11 -13.75 13.43 -12.03
N LYS A 12 -13.28 13.69 -10.79
CA LYS A 12 -13.74 14.83 -10.00
C LYS A 12 -12.67 15.25 -8.99
N GLU A 13 -12.53 16.55 -8.80
CA GLU A 13 -11.79 17.13 -7.67
C GLU A 13 -12.82 17.72 -6.68
N CYS A 14 -12.60 17.52 -5.39
CA CYS A 14 -13.41 18.17 -4.37
C CYS A 14 -13.11 19.68 -4.37
N PRO A 15 -14.13 20.55 -4.49
CA PRO A 15 -13.89 22.00 -4.61
C PRO A 15 -13.33 22.65 -3.33
N ARG A 16 -13.39 21.95 -2.19
CA ARG A 16 -13.02 22.46 -0.86
C ARG A 16 -11.84 21.71 -0.23
N SER A 17 -11.21 20.80 -0.99
CA SER A 17 -10.04 20.05 -0.51
C SER A 17 -9.23 19.50 -1.68
N GLY A 18 -8.08 18.85 -1.41
CA GLY A 18 -7.32 18.15 -2.43
C GLY A 18 -7.90 16.78 -2.83
N ALA A 19 -9.00 16.34 -2.21
CA ALA A 19 -9.57 15.01 -2.46
C ALA A 19 -10.01 14.84 -3.92
N ARG A 20 -9.73 13.67 -4.48
CA ARG A 20 -9.94 13.36 -5.89
C ARG A 20 -10.72 12.06 -6.04
N LEU A 21 -11.66 12.02 -6.97
CA LEU A 21 -12.33 10.82 -7.46
C LEU A 21 -11.77 10.48 -8.83
N GLY A 22 -11.31 9.27 -9.04
CA GLY A 22 -10.73 8.85 -10.30
C GLY A 22 -10.94 7.38 -10.62
N ARG A 23 -10.41 6.95 -11.75
CA ARG A 23 -10.36 5.56 -12.19
C ARG A 23 -8.96 5.18 -12.62
N LEU A 24 -8.54 4.03 -12.18
CA LEU A 24 -7.31 3.37 -12.60
C LEU A 24 -7.66 2.27 -13.59
N HIS A 25 -7.25 2.42 -14.83
CA HIS A 25 -7.44 1.42 -15.89
C HIS A 25 -6.21 0.52 -15.95
N THR A 26 -6.40 -0.79 -15.87
CA THR A 26 -5.34 -1.81 -15.94
C THR A 26 -5.74 -2.93 -16.90
N PRO A 27 -4.82 -3.81 -17.33
CA PRO A 27 -5.15 -4.99 -18.12
C PRO A 27 -6.17 -5.93 -17.46
N HIS A 28 -6.26 -5.91 -16.10
CA HIS A 28 -7.19 -6.76 -15.34
C HIS A 28 -8.44 -6.04 -14.83
N GLY A 29 -8.72 -4.85 -15.34
CA GLY A 29 -9.95 -4.11 -15.06
C GLY A 29 -9.78 -2.63 -14.77
N THR A 30 -10.91 -1.96 -14.55
CA THR A 30 -10.98 -0.55 -14.16
C THR A 30 -11.41 -0.45 -12.72
N PHE A 31 -10.68 0.32 -11.93
CA PHE A 31 -10.82 0.41 -10.48
C PHE A 31 -10.99 1.85 -10.02
N GLU A 32 -11.87 2.06 -9.05
CA GLU A 32 -12.17 3.40 -8.54
C GLU A 32 -11.19 3.83 -7.45
N THR A 33 -10.80 5.10 -7.46
CA THR A 33 -9.98 5.74 -6.44
C THR A 33 -10.75 6.85 -5.72
N PRO A 34 -10.45 7.16 -4.45
CA PRO A 34 -9.42 6.55 -3.58
C PRO A 34 -9.66 5.08 -3.26
N MET A 35 -8.56 4.30 -3.11
CA MET A 35 -8.66 2.87 -2.81
C MET A 35 -7.62 2.43 -1.78
N PHE A 36 -7.97 1.39 -1.01
CA PHE A 36 -7.04 0.63 -0.18
C PHE A 36 -6.71 -0.69 -0.85
N MET A 37 -5.42 -1.05 -0.89
CA MET A 37 -4.91 -2.29 -1.47
C MET A 37 -4.51 -3.26 -0.35
N PRO A 38 -5.25 -4.37 -0.16
CA PRO A 38 -4.83 -5.43 0.77
C PRO A 38 -3.47 -6.01 0.39
N VAL A 39 -2.62 -6.26 1.39
CA VAL A 39 -1.25 -6.75 1.14
C VAL A 39 -1.18 -8.27 1.19
N GLY A 40 -0.82 -8.85 0.05
CA GLY A 40 -0.53 -10.26 -0.15
C GLY A 40 0.98 -10.55 -0.20
N THR A 41 1.68 -10.43 0.92
CA THR A 41 3.14 -10.43 1.03
C THR A 41 3.84 -11.60 0.31
N GLN A 42 3.30 -12.80 0.42
CA GLN A 42 3.85 -14.03 -0.16
C GLN A 42 2.82 -14.70 -1.08
N ALA A 43 2.32 -13.97 -2.05
CA ALA A 43 1.27 -14.42 -2.95
C ALA A 43 -0.01 -14.86 -2.22
N THR A 44 -0.32 -14.23 -1.08
CA THR A 44 -1.58 -14.45 -0.35
C THR A 44 -1.86 -13.30 0.59
N VAL A 45 -3.08 -12.77 0.58
CA VAL A 45 -3.59 -11.93 1.66
C VAL A 45 -3.88 -12.87 2.83
N LYS A 46 -3.16 -12.67 3.94
CA LYS A 46 -3.12 -13.64 5.04
C LYS A 46 -4.50 -14.04 5.52
N THR A 47 -4.77 -15.34 5.54
CA THR A 47 -6.00 -15.99 5.99
C THR A 47 -7.22 -15.87 5.07
N LEU A 48 -7.10 -15.26 3.88
CA LEU A 48 -8.22 -14.96 2.98
C LEU A 48 -8.03 -15.60 1.60
N ALA A 49 -9.11 -16.14 1.07
CA ALA A 49 -9.19 -16.61 -0.31
C ALA A 49 -9.47 -15.43 -1.26
N PRO A 50 -9.11 -15.54 -2.56
CA PRO A 50 -9.43 -14.52 -3.56
C PRO A 50 -10.93 -14.17 -3.62
N GLU A 51 -11.80 -15.15 -3.53
CA GLU A 51 -13.27 -14.98 -3.57
C GLU A 51 -13.76 -14.08 -2.43
N GLU A 52 -13.21 -14.25 -1.23
CA GLU A 52 -13.55 -13.42 -0.08
C GLU A 52 -13.09 -11.95 -0.26
N LEU A 53 -11.95 -11.76 -0.92
CA LEU A 53 -11.49 -10.42 -1.29
C LEU A 53 -12.42 -9.77 -2.32
N TYR A 54 -12.94 -10.54 -3.28
CA TYR A 54 -13.92 -10.04 -4.25
C TYR A 54 -15.23 -9.65 -3.58
N ASP A 55 -15.74 -10.48 -2.66
CA ASP A 55 -16.98 -10.22 -1.90
C ASP A 55 -16.87 -8.96 -1.03
N MET A 56 -15.69 -8.67 -0.49
CA MET A 56 -15.41 -7.45 0.26
C MET A 56 -15.17 -6.21 -0.63
N GLY A 57 -15.18 -6.35 -1.95
CA GLY A 57 -14.95 -5.25 -2.88
C GLY A 57 -13.47 -4.87 -3.07
N SER A 58 -12.52 -5.75 -2.75
CA SER A 58 -11.10 -5.52 -3.06
C SER A 58 -10.90 -5.35 -4.55
N GLN A 59 -10.26 -4.27 -4.96
CA GLN A 59 -10.06 -3.91 -6.37
C GLN A 59 -8.65 -4.30 -6.83
N VAL A 60 -7.65 -3.83 -6.12
CA VAL A 60 -6.23 -4.09 -6.37
C VAL A 60 -5.62 -4.66 -5.09
N ILE A 61 -4.74 -5.64 -5.22
CA ILE A 61 -3.92 -6.15 -4.11
C ILE A 61 -2.45 -5.86 -4.37
N LEU A 62 -1.67 -5.79 -3.28
CA LEU A 62 -0.22 -5.61 -3.36
C LEU A 62 0.49 -6.90 -2.98
N SER A 63 1.54 -7.27 -3.74
CA SER A 63 2.45 -8.36 -3.41
C SER A 63 3.89 -7.85 -3.30
N ASN A 64 4.69 -8.46 -2.40
CA ASN A 64 6.03 -7.94 -2.11
C ASN A 64 7.11 -8.68 -2.91
N THR A 65 7.79 -7.94 -3.77
CA THR A 65 8.89 -8.42 -4.63
C THR A 65 10.00 -9.08 -3.84
N TYR A 66 10.49 -8.46 -2.76
CA TYR A 66 11.55 -9.02 -1.93
C TYR A 66 11.22 -10.43 -1.41
N HIS A 67 10.01 -10.62 -0.87
CA HIS A 67 9.62 -11.91 -0.32
C HIS A 67 9.47 -12.98 -1.41
N LEU A 68 8.89 -12.62 -2.55
CA LEU A 68 8.68 -13.54 -3.66
C LEU A 68 9.97 -13.83 -4.45
N PHE A 69 10.93 -12.91 -4.47
CA PHE A 69 12.28 -13.13 -4.97
C PHE A 69 12.99 -14.22 -4.16
N LEU A 70 12.90 -14.16 -2.83
CA LEU A 70 13.55 -15.13 -1.94
C LEU A 70 12.80 -16.48 -1.88
N ARG A 71 11.46 -16.44 -1.88
CA ARG A 71 10.61 -17.63 -1.78
C ARG A 71 9.21 -17.37 -2.35
N PRO A 72 8.74 -18.13 -3.33
CA PRO A 72 9.31 -19.37 -3.88
C PRO A 72 10.38 -19.14 -4.96
N GLY A 73 10.72 -17.87 -5.26
CA GLY A 73 11.53 -17.46 -6.38
C GLY A 73 10.67 -17.03 -7.58
N HIS A 74 11.03 -15.89 -8.17
CA HIS A 74 10.27 -15.28 -9.27
C HIS A 74 10.19 -16.15 -10.52
N GLU A 75 11.22 -16.97 -10.77
CA GLU A 75 11.25 -17.91 -11.91
C GLU A 75 10.17 -19.01 -11.79
N LEU A 76 9.90 -19.49 -10.57
CA LEU A 76 8.80 -20.43 -10.34
C LEU A 76 7.46 -19.76 -10.63
N VAL A 77 7.25 -18.54 -10.14
CA VAL A 77 6.02 -17.78 -10.38
C VAL A 77 5.84 -17.49 -11.88
N ARG A 78 6.91 -17.15 -12.59
CA ARG A 78 6.88 -16.96 -14.05
C ARG A 78 6.44 -18.25 -14.77
N LYS A 79 6.99 -19.41 -14.40
CA LYS A 79 6.59 -20.70 -14.96
C LYS A 79 5.13 -21.05 -14.68
N ALA A 80 4.58 -20.60 -13.56
CA ALA A 80 3.16 -20.73 -13.22
C ALA A 80 2.25 -19.78 -14.02
N GLY A 81 2.84 -18.86 -14.82
CA GLY A 81 2.12 -17.88 -15.62
C GLY A 81 1.84 -16.54 -14.91
N GLY A 82 2.69 -16.18 -13.94
CA GLY A 82 2.62 -14.95 -13.16
C GLY A 82 1.74 -15.07 -11.92
N LEU A 83 1.75 -14.02 -11.08
CA LEU A 83 1.02 -13.99 -9.80
C LEU A 83 -0.48 -14.19 -9.97
N HIS A 84 -1.11 -13.60 -10.99
CA HIS A 84 -2.55 -13.75 -11.24
C HIS A 84 -2.96 -15.22 -11.34
N LYS A 85 -2.22 -16.02 -12.11
CA LYS A 85 -2.48 -17.46 -12.22
C LYS A 85 -2.04 -18.22 -10.99
N PHE A 86 -0.87 -17.88 -10.43
CA PHE A 86 -0.32 -18.55 -9.27
C PHE A 86 -1.22 -18.45 -8.03
N MET A 87 -1.85 -17.26 -7.82
CA MET A 87 -2.77 -16.98 -6.72
C MET A 87 -4.25 -17.21 -7.07
N ASN A 88 -4.57 -17.47 -8.34
CA ASN A 88 -5.94 -17.43 -8.85
C ASN A 88 -6.66 -16.10 -8.59
N TYR A 89 -5.93 -14.98 -8.64
CA TYR A 89 -6.49 -13.64 -8.47
C TYR A 89 -6.71 -12.96 -9.81
N LYS A 90 -7.92 -12.43 -10.06
CA LYS A 90 -8.36 -11.98 -11.40
C LYS A 90 -8.50 -10.46 -11.54
N ARG A 91 -8.26 -9.69 -10.46
CA ARG A 91 -8.34 -8.23 -10.46
C ARG A 91 -6.95 -7.61 -10.44
N GLY A 92 -6.88 -6.29 -10.34
CA GLY A 92 -5.63 -5.54 -10.38
C GLY A 92 -4.60 -5.98 -9.35
N MET A 93 -3.34 -5.94 -9.72
CA MET A 93 -2.22 -6.27 -8.87
C MET A 93 -1.10 -5.25 -8.99
N LEU A 94 -0.49 -4.92 -7.85
CA LEU A 94 0.71 -4.10 -7.76
C LEU A 94 1.81 -4.90 -7.06
N THR A 95 3.04 -4.82 -7.57
CA THR A 95 4.23 -5.29 -6.85
C THR A 95 5.06 -4.11 -6.38
N ASP A 96 5.49 -4.12 -5.11
CA ASP A 96 6.48 -3.16 -4.64
C ASP A 96 7.86 -3.43 -5.26
N SER A 97 8.81 -2.53 -5.06
CA SER A 97 10.17 -2.67 -5.59
C SER A 97 11.05 -3.64 -4.81
N GLY A 98 10.67 -4.00 -3.57
CA GLY A 98 11.52 -4.69 -2.61
C GLY A 98 12.50 -3.79 -1.85
N GLY A 99 12.62 -2.52 -2.22
CA GLY A 99 13.55 -1.56 -1.60
C GLY A 99 13.34 -1.44 -0.09
N PHE A 100 12.12 -1.13 0.36
CA PHE A 100 11.81 -0.97 1.78
C PHE A 100 12.15 -2.23 2.60
N GLN A 101 11.86 -3.44 2.10
CA GLN A 101 12.12 -4.69 2.81
C GLN A 101 13.62 -4.94 2.96
N VAL A 102 14.41 -4.66 1.94
CA VAL A 102 15.87 -4.72 2.02
C VAL A 102 16.40 -3.75 3.08
N PHE A 103 15.80 -2.55 3.19
CA PHE A 103 16.18 -1.56 4.20
C PHE A 103 15.72 -1.93 5.61
N SER A 104 14.54 -2.50 5.77
CA SER A 104 13.95 -2.81 7.07
C SER A 104 14.35 -4.17 7.65
N LEU A 105 14.56 -5.18 6.80
CA LEU A 105 14.83 -6.57 7.20
C LEU A 105 16.31 -6.98 7.02
N GLY A 106 17.06 -6.26 6.24
CA GLY A 106 18.45 -6.59 5.92
C GLY A 106 19.43 -6.22 7.05
N ALA A 107 19.68 -7.18 7.95
CA ALA A 107 20.78 -7.09 8.91
C ALA A 107 22.12 -7.10 8.18
N MET A 108 22.92 -6.26 7.92
CA MET A 108 24.14 -6.17 7.09
C MET A 108 23.82 -5.94 5.61
N ARG A 109 23.33 -4.75 5.31
CA ARG A 109 23.20 -4.27 3.93
C ARG A 109 24.37 -3.35 3.56
N LYS A 110 24.77 -3.43 2.31
CA LYS A 110 25.71 -2.48 1.70
C LYS A 110 25.04 -1.87 0.47
N ILE A 111 24.82 -0.57 0.53
CA ILE A 111 24.24 0.21 -0.57
C ILE A 111 25.36 0.78 -1.40
N THR A 112 25.28 0.60 -2.71
CA THR A 112 26.19 1.21 -3.71
C THR A 112 25.36 1.85 -4.82
N GLU A 113 25.98 2.44 -5.80
CA GLU A 113 25.28 2.97 -6.96
C GLU A 113 24.67 1.84 -7.84
N GLU A 114 25.32 0.67 -7.84
CA GLU A 114 24.88 -0.50 -8.61
C GLU A 114 23.62 -1.13 -8.03
N GLY A 115 23.45 -1.08 -6.70
CA GLY A 115 22.33 -1.72 -6.00
C GLY A 115 22.66 -2.01 -4.53
N VAL A 116 21.95 -2.97 -3.95
CA VAL A 116 22.03 -3.32 -2.53
C VAL A 116 22.40 -4.78 -2.35
N MET A 117 23.55 -5.02 -1.70
CA MET A 117 23.93 -6.33 -1.19
C MET A 117 23.33 -6.52 0.19
N PHE A 118 22.67 -7.67 0.43
CA PHE A 118 22.07 -7.99 1.72
C PHE A 118 22.13 -9.48 2.02
N ARG A 119 21.79 -9.86 3.25
CA ARG A 119 21.61 -11.28 3.62
C ARG A 119 20.13 -11.63 3.68
N SER A 120 19.78 -12.75 3.06
CA SER A 120 18.44 -13.34 3.15
C SER A 120 18.07 -13.62 4.61
N HIS A 121 16.89 -13.16 5.03
CA HIS A 121 16.35 -13.46 6.37
C HIS A 121 15.88 -14.91 6.51
N ILE A 122 15.84 -15.68 5.41
CA ILE A 122 15.38 -17.08 5.41
C ILE A 122 16.53 -18.03 5.76
N ASP A 123 17.68 -17.85 5.11
CA ASP A 123 18.80 -18.79 5.17
C ASP A 123 20.18 -18.11 5.35
N GLY A 124 20.20 -16.78 5.46
CA GLY A 124 21.45 -16.01 5.62
C GLY A 124 22.30 -15.88 4.36
N SER A 125 21.89 -16.43 3.22
CA SER A 125 22.61 -16.34 1.95
C SER A 125 22.80 -14.90 1.50
N LYS A 126 23.92 -14.60 0.83
CA LYS A 126 24.16 -13.28 0.24
C LYS A 126 23.31 -13.12 -1.00
N GLN A 127 22.60 -12.02 -1.07
CA GLN A 127 21.74 -11.63 -2.20
C GLN A 127 22.09 -10.23 -2.68
N PHE A 128 21.84 -9.97 -3.95
CA PHE A 128 22.02 -8.66 -4.55
C PHE A 128 20.75 -8.23 -5.27
N LEU A 129 20.26 -7.03 -4.98
CA LEU A 129 19.11 -6.43 -5.63
C LEU A 129 19.53 -5.09 -6.22
N SER A 130 19.41 -4.96 -7.53
CA SER A 130 19.64 -3.73 -8.29
C SER A 130 18.33 -3.27 -8.93
N PRO A 131 18.28 -2.05 -9.49
CA PRO A 131 17.14 -1.61 -10.31
C PRO A 131 16.75 -2.63 -11.38
N GLU A 132 17.73 -3.18 -12.11
CA GLU A 132 17.51 -4.17 -13.17
C GLU A 132 16.94 -5.47 -12.61
N VAL A 133 17.55 -6.00 -11.55
CA VAL A 133 17.08 -7.26 -10.92
C VAL A 133 15.68 -7.09 -10.35
N SER A 134 15.40 -5.98 -9.65
CA SER A 134 14.06 -5.69 -9.13
C SER A 134 13.02 -5.61 -10.26
N THR A 135 13.33 -4.94 -11.36
CA THR A 135 12.46 -4.84 -12.53
C THR A 135 12.21 -6.20 -13.17
N GLN A 136 13.25 -7.00 -13.41
CA GLN A 136 13.14 -8.36 -13.98
C GLN A 136 12.32 -9.29 -13.09
N VAL A 137 12.47 -9.18 -11.76
CA VAL A 137 11.65 -9.93 -10.81
C VAL A 137 10.18 -9.53 -10.94
N GLN A 138 9.86 -8.24 -10.97
CA GLN A 138 8.49 -7.75 -11.10
C GLN A 138 7.87 -8.10 -12.45
N GLU A 139 8.63 -8.09 -13.55
CA GLU A 139 8.18 -8.60 -14.85
C GLU A 139 7.84 -10.10 -14.80
N ALA A 140 8.67 -10.90 -14.13
CA ALA A 140 8.43 -12.32 -13.94
C ALA A 140 7.19 -12.60 -13.07
N LEU A 141 6.95 -11.77 -12.05
CA LEU A 141 5.76 -11.81 -11.21
C LEU A 141 4.50 -11.40 -11.97
N GLY A 142 4.59 -10.46 -12.93
CA GLY A 142 3.53 -10.13 -13.87
C GLY A 142 2.32 -9.41 -13.25
N ALA A 143 2.53 -8.54 -12.27
CA ALA A 143 1.52 -7.61 -11.78
C ALA A 143 1.22 -6.52 -12.83
N ASP A 144 0.06 -5.85 -12.75
CA ASP A 144 -0.28 -4.73 -13.65
C ASP A 144 0.64 -3.53 -13.42
N ILE A 145 1.00 -3.29 -12.15
CA ILE A 145 1.82 -2.16 -11.72
C ILE A 145 3.09 -2.68 -11.06
N ALA A 146 4.24 -2.23 -11.55
CA ALA A 146 5.55 -2.42 -10.96
C ALA A 146 6.06 -1.09 -10.38
N MET A 147 6.74 -1.13 -9.24
CA MET A 147 7.35 0.06 -8.63
C MET A 147 8.83 0.15 -8.97
N THR A 148 9.34 1.37 -9.20
CA THR A 148 10.78 1.56 -9.36
C THR A 148 11.55 1.20 -8.08
N PHE A 149 12.77 0.66 -8.24
CA PHE A 149 13.63 0.39 -7.10
C PHE A 149 14.13 1.69 -6.49
N ASP A 150 13.96 1.86 -5.18
CA ASP A 150 14.24 3.09 -4.45
C ASP A 150 15.06 2.83 -3.18
N GLU A 151 15.68 3.90 -2.67
CA GLU A 151 16.28 3.90 -1.34
C GLU A 151 15.35 4.62 -0.36
N CYS A 152 14.77 3.85 0.57
CA CYS A 152 13.94 4.43 1.62
C CYS A 152 14.81 5.15 2.65
N ILE A 153 14.64 6.48 2.76
CA ILE A 153 15.38 7.32 3.69
C ILE A 153 14.82 7.10 5.11
N PRO A 154 15.66 6.78 6.11
CA PRO A 154 15.19 6.63 7.48
C PRO A 154 14.79 7.99 8.09
N TYR A 155 14.05 7.96 9.18
CA TYR A 155 13.79 9.14 10.00
C TYR A 155 14.37 8.95 11.42
N PRO A 156 15.10 9.96 11.94
CA PRO A 156 15.61 11.16 11.26
C PRO A 156 16.78 10.86 10.32
N ALA A 157 17.00 11.71 9.33
CA ALA A 157 18.16 11.66 8.44
C ALA A 157 18.72 13.08 8.25
N ASP A 158 20.03 13.22 8.09
CA ASP A 158 20.64 14.51 7.73
C ASP A 158 20.37 14.85 6.26
N PHE A 159 20.44 16.15 5.95
CA PHE A 159 20.13 16.67 4.62
C PHE A 159 21.03 16.11 3.52
N ASP A 160 22.33 16.02 3.75
CA ASP A 160 23.29 15.58 2.74
C ASP A 160 23.11 14.10 2.40
N TYR A 161 22.82 13.27 3.40
CA TYR A 161 22.45 11.86 3.16
C TYR A 161 21.12 11.78 2.40
N ALA A 162 20.09 12.49 2.83
CA ALA A 162 18.79 12.51 2.18
C ALA A 162 18.90 12.95 0.72
N LYS A 163 19.72 13.97 0.43
CA LYS A 163 19.99 14.45 -0.93
C LYS A 163 20.64 13.37 -1.79
N ARG A 164 21.75 12.77 -1.33
CA ARG A 164 22.43 11.70 -2.09
C ARG A 164 21.52 10.50 -2.35
N SER A 165 20.70 10.12 -1.36
CA SER A 165 19.73 9.03 -1.48
C SER A 165 18.63 9.34 -2.49
N THR A 166 18.09 10.56 -2.46
CA THR A 166 17.06 11.02 -3.41
C THR A 166 17.61 11.03 -4.84
N GLU A 167 18.80 11.59 -5.06
CA GLU A 167 19.46 11.59 -6.37
C GLU A 167 19.74 10.17 -6.88
N ARG A 168 20.15 9.24 -6.00
CA ARG A 168 20.34 7.81 -6.35
C ARG A 168 19.02 7.18 -6.74
N THR A 169 17.95 7.40 -6.00
CA THR A 169 16.61 6.90 -6.32
C THR A 169 16.17 7.34 -7.72
N THR A 170 16.41 8.58 -8.10
CA THR A 170 16.11 9.07 -9.47
C THR A 170 16.93 8.34 -10.53
N ARG A 171 18.24 8.15 -10.32
CA ARG A 171 19.06 7.37 -11.26
C ARG A 171 18.63 5.94 -11.37
N TRP A 172 18.25 5.32 -10.25
CA TRP A 172 17.70 3.96 -10.22
C TRP A 172 16.35 3.86 -10.93
N ALA A 173 15.48 4.86 -10.78
CA ALA A 173 14.21 4.92 -11.50
C ALA A 173 14.40 4.93 -13.01
N LYS A 174 15.39 5.68 -13.53
CA LYS A 174 15.75 5.67 -14.95
C LYS A 174 16.23 4.28 -15.41
N ARG A 175 17.12 3.62 -14.65
CA ARG A 175 17.60 2.26 -14.95
C ARG A 175 16.45 1.24 -14.94
N CYS A 176 15.48 1.39 -14.04
CA CYS A 176 14.28 0.55 -14.06
C CYS A 176 13.49 0.70 -15.37
N LEU A 177 13.24 1.94 -15.82
CA LEU A 177 12.56 2.19 -17.10
C LEU A 177 13.33 1.64 -18.30
N GLU A 178 14.65 1.78 -18.32
CA GLU A 178 15.50 1.26 -19.40
C GLU A 178 15.52 -0.28 -19.45
N THR A 179 15.26 -0.93 -18.31
CA THR A 179 15.19 -2.38 -18.18
C THR A 179 13.80 -2.94 -18.48
N HIS A 180 12.75 -2.18 -18.19
CA HIS A 180 11.37 -2.64 -18.31
C HIS A 180 10.96 -2.82 -19.76
N THR A 181 10.52 -4.03 -20.12
CA THR A 181 10.14 -4.42 -21.50
C THR A 181 8.71 -4.95 -21.61
N ARG A 182 8.05 -5.22 -20.49
CA ARG A 182 6.74 -5.87 -20.46
C ARG A 182 5.61 -4.90 -20.85
N GLU A 183 4.92 -5.17 -21.99
CA GLU A 183 3.91 -4.27 -22.55
C GLU A 183 2.57 -4.24 -21.78
N ASP A 184 2.21 -5.32 -21.06
CA ASP A 184 0.99 -5.44 -20.26
C ASP A 184 1.20 -5.06 -18.78
N GLN A 185 2.33 -4.40 -18.48
CA GLN A 185 2.65 -3.87 -17.15
C GLN A 185 3.10 -2.40 -17.29
N SER A 186 2.83 -1.58 -16.30
CA SER A 186 3.37 -0.22 -16.23
C SER A 186 4.14 0.03 -14.96
N MET A 187 5.16 0.90 -15.05
CA MET A 187 5.93 1.31 -13.87
C MET A 187 5.39 2.59 -13.24
N PHE A 188 5.40 2.62 -11.91
CA PHE A 188 5.23 3.82 -11.10
C PHE A 188 6.58 4.26 -10.53
N GLY A 189 6.90 5.55 -10.67
CA GLY A 189 8.07 6.16 -10.04
C GLY A 189 7.84 6.39 -8.55
N ILE A 190 8.90 6.33 -7.72
CA ILE A 190 8.77 6.59 -6.28
C ILE A 190 9.45 7.91 -5.93
N VAL A 191 8.65 8.89 -5.50
CA VAL A 191 9.12 10.19 -4.98
C VAL A 191 9.73 9.97 -3.60
N GLN A 192 10.99 10.34 -3.44
CA GLN A 192 11.70 10.35 -2.17
C GLN A 192 12.09 11.81 -1.78
N GLY A 193 12.82 12.01 -0.70
CA GLY A 193 13.26 13.34 -0.25
C GLY A 193 13.25 13.51 1.27
N GLY A 194 12.91 12.44 2.01
CA GLY A 194 12.80 12.51 3.48
C GLY A 194 11.80 13.58 3.92
N MET A 195 12.15 14.30 4.98
CA MET A 195 11.36 15.43 5.51
C MET A 195 11.85 16.79 4.99
N TYR A 196 12.39 16.83 3.77
CA TYR A 196 12.95 18.04 3.16
C TYR A 196 12.14 18.46 1.93
N PRO A 197 11.35 19.56 1.99
CA PRO A 197 10.48 19.98 0.88
C PRO A 197 11.22 20.22 -0.43
N GLU A 198 12.43 20.79 -0.37
CA GLU A 198 13.26 21.03 -1.55
C GLU A 198 13.70 19.74 -2.24
N LEU A 199 14.00 18.69 -1.47
CA LEU A 199 14.34 17.37 -2.03
C LEU A 199 13.12 16.67 -2.63
N ARG A 200 11.94 16.80 -1.99
CA ARG A 200 10.66 16.33 -2.53
C ARG A 200 10.35 16.98 -3.86
N ARG A 201 10.49 18.31 -3.94
CA ARG A 201 10.32 19.08 -5.18
C ARG A 201 11.26 18.60 -6.27
N MET A 202 12.55 18.46 -5.95
CA MET A 202 13.57 17.94 -6.88
C MET A 202 13.18 16.54 -7.40
N SER A 203 12.79 15.64 -6.50
CA SER A 203 12.38 14.27 -6.86
C SER A 203 11.16 14.26 -7.78
N VAL A 204 10.11 15.03 -7.46
CA VAL A 204 8.92 15.12 -8.32
C VAL A 204 9.30 15.63 -9.70
N GLN A 205 10.06 16.73 -9.80
CA GLN A 205 10.48 17.31 -11.08
C GLN A 205 11.24 16.28 -11.93
N GLN A 206 12.26 15.64 -11.37
CA GLN A 206 13.09 14.68 -12.09
C GLN A 206 12.31 13.43 -12.53
N LEU A 207 11.40 12.94 -11.70
CA LEU A 207 10.61 11.73 -12.03
C LEU A 207 9.50 12.03 -13.05
N THR A 208 8.91 13.23 -13.03
CA THR A 208 7.89 13.61 -14.01
C THR A 208 8.46 13.76 -15.42
N GLU A 209 9.74 14.10 -15.56
CA GLU A 209 10.45 14.12 -16.85
C GLU A 209 10.61 12.71 -17.46
N LEU A 210 10.56 11.66 -16.64
CA LEU A 210 10.68 10.25 -17.08
C LEU A 210 9.35 9.63 -17.53
N ASP A 211 8.22 10.34 -17.40
CA ASP A 211 6.86 9.93 -17.81
C ASP A 211 6.43 8.53 -17.32
N PHE A 212 6.35 8.35 -16.00
CA PHE A 212 5.76 7.15 -15.40
C PHE A 212 4.22 7.12 -15.53
N ALA A 213 3.62 5.93 -15.49
CA ALA A 213 2.17 5.75 -15.50
C ALA A 213 1.46 6.30 -14.23
N GLY A 214 2.20 6.41 -13.13
CA GLY A 214 1.77 6.95 -11.84
C GLY A 214 2.96 7.14 -10.91
N TYR A 215 2.71 7.64 -9.70
CA TYR A 215 3.78 7.96 -8.75
C TYR A 215 3.44 7.48 -7.34
N GLY A 216 4.38 6.73 -6.74
CA GLY A 216 4.41 6.44 -5.31
C GLY A 216 5.04 7.61 -4.54
N ILE A 217 4.54 7.84 -3.33
CA ILE A 217 5.11 8.77 -2.35
C ILE A 217 5.74 7.90 -1.27
N GLY A 218 7.05 7.72 -1.33
CA GLY A 218 7.83 6.91 -0.41
C GLY A 218 8.48 7.72 0.71
N GLY A 219 9.06 7.01 1.69
CA GLY A 219 9.80 7.62 2.80
C GLY A 219 8.97 8.48 3.75
N LEU A 220 7.66 8.24 3.83
CA LEU A 220 6.74 8.77 4.84
C LEU A 220 6.21 7.60 5.69
N SER A 221 5.70 7.91 6.88
CA SER A 221 5.28 6.91 7.90
C SER A 221 6.43 5.97 8.33
N VAL A 222 7.63 6.52 8.43
CA VAL A 222 8.87 5.82 8.82
C VAL A 222 9.35 6.18 10.24
N GLY A 223 8.49 6.83 11.03
CA GLY A 223 8.73 7.19 12.44
C GLY A 223 8.57 8.67 12.76
N GLU A 224 8.32 9.52 11.77
CA GLU A 224 8.03 10.94 11.95
C GLU A 224 6.65 11.17 12.62
N PRO A 225 6.45 12.31 13.32
CA PRO A 225 5.14 12.71 13.81
C PRO A 225 4.14 12.93 12.67
N LYS A 226 2.87 12.53 12.87
CA LYS A 226 1.81 12.70 11.85
C LYS A 226 1.68 14.12 11.28
N PRO A 227 1.73 15.21 12.09
CA PRO A 227 1.66 16.56 11.53
C PRO A 227 2.77 16.86 10.52
N MET A 228 4.00 16.41 10.77
CA MET A 228 5.13 16.54 9.86
C MET A 228 4.90 15.74 8.58
N MET A 229 4.40 14.50 8.70
CA MET A 229 4.03 13.67 7.55
C MET A 229 3.00 14.38 6.66
N TYR A 230 1.95 14.97 7.25
CA TYR A 230 0.90 15.66 6.48
C TYR A 230 1.41 16.93 5.82
N ASP A 231 2.27 17.70 6.50
CA ASP A 231 2.88 18.89 5.92
C ASP A 231 3.73 18.57 4.69
N ILE A 232 4.62 17.59 4.80
CA ILE A 232 5.44 17.10 3.67
C ILE A 232 4.58 16.50 2.56
N LEU A 233 3.53 15.76 2.91
CA LEU A 233 2.61 15.16 1.94
C LEU A 233 1.87 16.24 1.14
N SER A 234 1.33 17.27 1.80
CA SER A 234 0.66 18.39 1.14
C SER A 234 1.56 19.06 0.10
N GLN A 235 2.77 19.44 0.52
CA GLN A 235 3.75 20.08 -0.36
C GLN A 235 4.19 19.17 -1.52
N THR A 236 4.18 17.85 -1.32
CA THR A 236 4.54 16.88 -2.37
C THR A 236 3.41 16.75 -3.39
N THR A 237 2.17 16.54 -2.94
CA THR A 237 1.03 16.31 -3.82
C THR A 237 0.66 17.52 -4.68
N GLU A 238 0.89 18.75 -4.18
CA GLU A 238 0.71 20.00 -4.94
C GLU A 238 1.59 20.06 -6.21
N LEU A 239 2.73 19.41 -6.18
CA LEU A 239 3.70 19.38 -7.29
C LEU A 239 3.46 18.23 -8.27
N MET A 240 2.66 17.21 -7.89
CA MET A 240 2.46 16.00 -8.69
C MET A 240 1.44 16.21 -9.79
N PRO A 241 1.61 15.58 -10.98
CA PRO A 241 0.66 15.67 -12.09
C PRO A 241 -0.76 15.27 -11.65
N LYS A 242 -1.76 15.97 -12.22
CA LYS A 242 -3.17 15.70 -11.92
C LYS A 242 -3.74 14.51 -12.68
N ASP A 243 -3.20 14.23 -13.84
CA ASP A 243 -3.56 13.13 -14.75
C ASP A 243 -2.86 11.80 -14.43
N LYS A 244 -2.18 11.72 -13.29
CA LYS A 244 -1.49 10.52 -12.82
C LYS A 244 -1.99 10.11 -11.43
N ALA A 245 -2.04 8.79 -11.19
CA ALA A 245 -2.38 8.25 -9.87
C ALA A 245 -1.27 8.56 -8.84
N ARG A 246 -1.68 8.86 -7.61
CA ARG A 246 -0.80 9.19 -6.47
C ARG A 246 -0.98 8.14 -5.38
N TYR A 247 0.08 7.42 -5.10
CA TYR A 247 0.08 6.29 -4.18
C TYR A 247 0.93 6.59 -2.95
N LEU A 248 0.32 6.75 -1.77
CA LEU A 248 1.03 6.88 -0.49
C LEU A 248 1.32 5.50 0.07
N MET A 249 2.61 5.15 0.09
CA MET A 249 3.08 3.79 0.40
C MET A 249 3.08 3.51 1.90
N GLY A 250 2.56 2.34 2.29
CA GLY A 250 2.66 1.82 3.65
C GLY A 250 1.74 2.47 4.70
N VAL A 251 0.79 3.30 4.30
CA VAL A 251 -0.15 3.98 5.20
C VAL A 251 -1.52 3.31 5.19
N GLY A 252 -2.02 2.90 6.37
CA GLY A 252 -3.26 2.11 6.45
C GLY A 252 -4.02 2.22 7.77
N THR A 253 -3.88 3.31 8.53
CA THR A 253 -4.84 3.66 9.58
C THR A 253 -5.90 4.61 9.00
N ALA A 254 -7.16 4.47 9.41
CA ALA A 254 -8.27 5.18 8.79
C ALA A 254 -8.15 6.71 8.90
N ASP A 255 -7.64 7.21 10.03
CA ASP A 255 -7.36 8.62 10.23
C ASP A 255 -6.27 9.14 9.27
N CYS A 256 -5.21 8.38 9.04
CA CYS A 256 -4.19 8.77 8.07
C CYS A 256 -4.70 8.68 6.63
N ILE A 257 -5.55 7.72 6.30
CA ILE A 257 -6.15 7.59 4.96
C ILE A 257 -7.04 8.81 4.65
N VAL A 258 -7.97 9.17 5.55
CA VAL A 258 -8.88 10.29 5.30
C VAL A 258 -8.14 11.63 5.18
N GLU A 259 -7.09 11.83 6.00
CA GLU A 259 -6.23 13.01 5.92
C GLU A 259 -5.42 13.02 4.61
N ALA A 260 -4.83 11.91 4.22
CA ALA A 260 -4.05 11.84 2.99
C ALA A 260 -4.93 11.99 1.73
N VAL A 261 -6.17 11.48 1.75
CA VAL A 261 -7.15 11.76 0.68
C VAL A 261 -7.47 13.25 0.62
N ASN A 262 -7.66 13.92 1.77
CA ASN A 262 -7.84 15.37 1.83
C ASN A 262 -6.70 16.14 1.16
N LEU A 263 -5.49 15.55 1.16
CA LEU A 263 -4.28 16.11 0.54
C LEU A 263 -4.03 15.61 -0.90
N GLY A 264 -4.96 14.87 -1.50
CA GLY A 264 -4.92 14.50 -2.91
C GLY A 264 -4.27 13.15 -3.23
N VAL A 265 -4.25 12.21 -2.29
CA VAL A 265 -3.78 10.83 -2.49
C VAL A 265 -4.92 9.92 -2.99
N ASP A 266 -4.60 9.01 -3.90
CA ASP A 266 -5.56 8.11 -4.56
C ASP A 266 -5.46 6.65 -4.09
N MET A 267 -4.27 6.18 -3.72
CA MET A 267 -4.01 4.76 -3.47
C MET A 267 -3.23 4.57 -2.16
N PHE A 268 -3.57 3.50 -1.44
CA PHE A 268 -2.99 3.15 -0.14
C PHE A 268 -2.76 1.67 -0.05
N ASP A 269 -1.73 1.26 0.68
CA ASP A 269 -1.51 -0.10 1.16
C ASP A 269 -1.02 -0.09 2.60
N CYS A 270 -1.25 -1.16 3.33
CA CYS A 270 -0.56 -1.41 4.58
C CYS A 270 -0.75 -2.86 5.04
N VAL A 271 0.27 -3.44 5.65
CA VAL A 271 0.16 -4.73 6.34
C VAL A 271 -0.55 -4.63 7.70
N PHE A 272 -0.73 -3.40 8.20
CA PHE A 272 -1.26 -3.12 9.54
C PHE A 272 -2.62 -3.80 9.80
N PRO A 273 -3.64 -3.72 8.92
CA PRO A 273 -4.96 -4.29 9.21
C PRO A 273 -4.92 -5.79 9.52
N THR A 274 -4.24 -6.57 8.70
CA THR A 274 -4.09 -8.01 8.92
C THR A 274 -3.09 -8.35 10.02
N ARG A 275 -2.07 -7.49 10.24
CA ARG A 275 -1.10 -7.66 11.34
C ARG A 275 -1.77 -7.49 12.69
N VAL A 276 -2.50 -6.41 12.90
CA VAL A 276 -3.18 -6.15 14.19
C VAL A 276 -4.33 -7.11 14.42
N ALA A 277 -5.04 -7.54 13.36
CA ALA A 277 -6.06 -8.58 13.44
C ALA A 277 -5.51 -9.87 14.07
N ARG A 278 -4.35 -10.34 13.58
CA ARG A 278 -3.70 -11.54 14.13
C ARG A 278 -3.22 -11.37 15.59
N ASN A 279 -3.11 -10.13 16.07
CA ASN A 279 -2.80 -9.82 17.46
C ASN A 279 -4.05 -9.52 18.32
N GLY A 280 -5.26 -9.70 17.75
CA GLY A 280 -6.51 -9.54 18.47
C GLY A 280 -7.06 -8.12 18.50
N THR A 281 -6.67 -7.26 17.55
CA THR A 281 -7.17 -5.89 17.44
C THR A 281 -8.05 -5.73 16.21
N ALA A 282 -9.29 -5.30 16.40
CA ALA A 282 -10.20 -4.85 15.37
C ALA A 282 -10.07 -3.35 15.11
N MET A 283 -10.28 -2.93 13.86
CA MET A 283 -10.40 -1.54 13.44
C MET A 283 -11.88 -1.20 13.27
N THR A 284 -12.31 -0.06 13.78
CA THR A 284 -13.71 0.39 13.70
C THR A 284 -13.78 1.88 13.37
N HIS A 285 -14.96 2.41 13.03
CA HIS A 285 -15.18 3.85 12.80
C HIS A 285 -14.94 4.71 14.04
N THR A 286 -14.89 4.12 15.23
CA THR A 286 -14.63 4.84 16.49
C THR A 286 -13.24 4.58 17.07
N GLY A 287 -12.37 3.87 16.31
CA GLY A 287 -11.00 3.57 16.75
C GLY A 287 -10.72 2.07 16.83
N ARG A 288 -9.82 1.67 17.72
CA ARG A 288 -9.36 0.28 17.85
C ARG A 288 -10.03 -0.45 19.00
N LEU A 289 -10.43 -1.68 18.76
CA LEU A 289 -11.00 -2.57 19.75
C LEU A 289 -10.07 -3.78 19.94
N VAL A 290 -9.49 -3.92 21.15
CA VAL A 290 -8.64 -5.08 21.50
C VAL A 290 -9.53 -6.19 22.06
N VAL A 291 -9.94 -7.15 21.21
CA VAL A 291 -10.92 -8.18 21.56
C VAL A 291 -10.46 -9.10 22.71
N ARG A 292 -9.15 -9.20 22.95
CA ARG A 292 -8.58 -10.01 24.05
C ARG A 292 -8.89 -9.46 25.45
N ASN A 293 -9.32 -8.19 25.59
CA ASN A 293 -9.63 -7.55 26.86
C ASN A 293 -10.75 -8.27 27.60
N ALA A 294 -10.67 -8.32 28.94
CA ALA A 294 -11.64 -9.02 29.79
C ALA A 294 -13.05 -8.43 29.64
N THR A 295 -13.17 -7.14 29.38
CA THR A 295 -14.44 -6.45 29.17
C THR A 295 -15.32 -7.07 28.08
N TYR A 296 -14.74 -7.83 27.15
CA TYR A 296 -15.47 -8.50 26.06
C TYR A 296 -15.79 -9.97 26.35
N ALA A 297 -15.57 -10.45 27.59
CA ALA A 297 -15.79 -11.86 27.93
C ALA A 297 -17.27 -12.27 27.78
N GLU A 298 -18.18 -11.35 28.09
CA GLU A 298 -19.64 -11.54 28.01
C GLU A 298 -20.30 -10.51 27.09
N ASP A 299 -19.55 -9.95 26.14
CA ASP A 299 -20.08 -9.03 25.15
C ASP A 299 -20.56 -9.78 23.90
N PHE A 300 -21.87 -9.99 23.80
CA PHE A 300 -22.49 -10.74 22.70
C PHE A 300 -22.82 -9.86 21.48
N ARG A 301 -22.43 -8.61 21.48
CA ARG A 301 -22.55 -7.72 20.31
C ARG A 301 -21.51 -8.05 19.23
N PRO A 302 -21.74 -7.66 17.96
CA PRO A 302 -20.74 -7.76 16.90
C PRO A 302 -19.50 -6.91 17.22
N ILE A 303 -18.41 -7.08 16.44
CA ILE A 303 -17.22 -6.22 16.55
C ILE A 303 -17.63 -4.74 16.39
N GLU A 304 -18.45 -4.45 15.41
CA GLU A 304 -18.96 -3.12 15.11
C GLU A 304 -20.45 -3.19 14.74
N GLU A 305 -21.28 -2.38 15.40
CA GLU A 305 -22.69 -2.27 15.10
C GLU A 305 -22.92 -1.70 13.71
N GLY A 306 -23.82 -2.30 12.94
CA GLY A 306 -24.10 -1.90 11.55
C GLY A 306 -23.11 -2.42 10.51
N CYS A 307 -22.01 -3.05 10.90
CA CYS A 307 -21.07 -3.66 9.97
C CYS A 307 -21.64 -4.97 9.41
N ASP A 308 -21.66 -5.09 8.08
CA ASP A 308 -22.21 -6.22 7.35
C ASP A 308 -21.17 -7.29 6.95
N CYS A 309 -19.93 -7.20 7.45
CA CYS A 309 -18.91 -8.21 7.17
C CYS A 309 -19.28 -9.58 7.74
N TYR A 310 -18.70 -10.65 7.19
CA TYR A 310 -18.95 -12.01 7.63
C TYR A 310 -18.76 -12.21 9.14
N ALA A 311 -17.73 -11.58 9.74
CA ALA A 311 -17.47 -11.72 11.16
C ALA A 311 -18.57 -11.07 12.02
N CYS A 312 -18.98 -9.83 11.70
CA CYS A 312 -19.98 -9.08 12.45
C CYS A 312 -21.39 -9.66 12.34
N ARG A 313 -21.75 -10.19 11.16
CA ARG A 313 -23.08 -10.81 10.95
C ARG A 313 -23.28 -12.13 11.68
N ASN A 314 -22.20 -12.85 12.00
CA ASN A 314 -22.29 -14.23 12.46
C ASN A 314 -21.72 -14.45 13.86
N PHE A 315 -20.86 -13.58 14.38
CA PHE A 315 -20.11 -13.84 15.60
C PHE A 315 -20.06 -12.63 16.53
N SER A 316 -20.11 -12.91 17.82
CA SER A 316 -20.00 -11.92 18.89
C SER A 316 -18.53 -11.67 19.28
N ARG A 317 -18.28 -10.50 19.93
CA ARG A 317 -16.99 -10.20 20.56
C ARG A 317 -16.57 -11.27 21.55
N ALA A 318 -17.51 -11.78 22.37
CA ALA A 318 -17.26 -12.84 23.34
C ALA A 318 -16.74 -14.12 22.67
N TYR A 319 -17.36 -14.55 21.57
CA TYR A 319 -16.93 -15.73 20.83
C TYR A 319 -15.55 -15.53 20.20
N ILE A 320 -15.33 -14.40 19.52
CA ILE A 320 -14.03 -14.08 18.91
C ILE A 320 -12.94 -14.00 19.98
N ARG A 321 -13.23 -13.38 21.13
CA ARG A 321 -12.31 -13.39 22.28
C ARG A 321 -11.99 -14.80 22.75
N HIS A 322 -12.99 -15.67 22.88
CA HIS A 322 -12.77 -17.07 23.22
C HIS A 322 -11.80 -17.74 22.27
N LEU A 323 -11.97 -17.58 20.95
CA LEU A 323 -11.07 -18.14 19.94
C LEU A 323 -9.62 -17.66 20.11
N PHE A 324 -9.41 -16.36 20.42
CA PHE A 324 -8.08 -15.83 20.71
C PHE A 324 -7.48 -16.38 22.01
N LYS A 325 -8.30 -16.68 23.02
CA LYS A 325 -7.84 -17.29 24.28
C LYS A 325 -7.53 -18.77 24.12
N ALA A 326 -8.25 -19.44 23.23
CA ALA A 326 -8.03 -20.83 22.87
C ALA A 326 -6.97 -21.02 21.77
N GLU A 327 -6.36 -19.94 21.31
CA GLU A 327 -5.35 -19.92 20.22
C GLU A 327 -5.86 -20.50 18.89
N GLU A 328 -7.17 -20.44 18.65
CA GLU A 328 -7.80 -20.92 17.43
C GLU A 328 -7.56 -19.97 16.27
N ILE A 329 -7.05 -20.53 15.15
CA ILE A 329 -6.73 -19.77 13.92
C ILE A 329 -7.96 -19.05 13.37
N PHE A 330 -9.17 -19.59 13.58
CA PHE A 330 -10.39 -18.98 13.09
C PHE A 330 -10.64 -17.59 13.69
N GLY A 331 -10.20 -17.30 14.92
CA GLY A 331 -10.27 -15.97 15.51
C GLY A 331 -9.41 -14.95 14.73
N LEU A 332 -8.19 -15.35 14.33
CA LEU A 332 -7.29 -14.52 13.52
C LEU A 332 -7.92 -14.21 12.15
N ARG A 333 -8.56 -15.20 11.53
CA ARG A 333 -9.25 -15.07 10.25
C ARG A 333 -10.43 -14.11 10.35
N LEU A 334 -11.31 -14.25 11.36
CA LEU A 334 -12.47 -13.38 11.55
C LEU A 334 -12.10 -11.92 11.70
N LEU A 335 -11.06 -11.61 12.49
CA LEU A 335 -10.58 -10.22 12.62
C LEU A 335 -9.89 -9.73 11.34
N SER A 336 -9.21 -10.59 10.59
CA SER A 336 -8.62 -10.20 9.31
C SER A 336 -9.69 -9.84 8.27
N ILE A 337 -10.77 -10.63 8.20
CA ILE A 337 -11.94 -10.34 7.37
C ILE A 337 -12.55 -8.99 7.77
N HIS A 338 -12.80 -8.79 9.07
CA HIS A 338 -13.40 -7.53 9.55
C HIS A 338 -12.53 -6.31 9.23
N ASN A 339 -11.24 -6.36 9.54
CA ASN A 339 -10.36 -5.20 9.34
C ASN A 339 -10.18 -4.83 7.86
N LEU A 340 -10.10 -5.82 6.97
CA LEU A 340 -10.02 -5.54 5.55
C LEU A 340 -11.36 -5.04 5.00
N HIS A 341 -12.48 -5.65 5.40
CA HIS A 341 -13.80 -5.17 5.06
C HIS A 341 -13.98 -3.70 5.49
N PHE A 342 -13.61 -3.37 6.73
CA PHE A 342 -13.67 -2.02 7.25
C PHE A 342 -12.91 -1.03 6.35
N LEU A 343 -11.65 -1.28 6.00
CA LEU A 343 -10.87 -0.34 5.18
C LEU A 343 -11.35 -0.25 3.73
N LEU A 344 -11.78 -1.36 3.14
CA LEU A 344 -12.32 -1.37 1.78
C LEU A 344 -13.64 -0.61 1.71
N HIS A 345 -14.50 -0.79 2.73
CA HIS A 345 -15.76 -0.07 2.85
C HIS A 345 -15.54 1.42 3.16
N PHE A 346 -14.62 1.74 4.06
CA PHE A 346 -14.22 3.12 4.36
C PHE A 346 -13.72 3.88 3.13
N ALA A 347 -12.91 3.22 2.27
CA ALA A 347 -12.52 3.81 0.99
C ALA A 347 -13.73 4.06 0.06
N LYS A 348 -14.74 3.20 0.09
CA LYS A 348 -15.99 3.39 -0.65
C LYS A 348 -16.78 4.59 -0.10
N GLU A 349 -16.93 4.70 1.22
CA GLU A 349 -17.60 5.85 1.86
C GLU A 349 -16.89 7.18 1.51
N ILE A 350 -15.57 7.19 1.48
CA ILE A 350 -14.77 8.35 1.04
C ILE A 350 -15.11 8.71 -0.41
N ARG A 351 -15.14 7.74 -1.33
CA ARG A 351 -15.52 7.99 -2.74
C ARG A 351 -16.94 8.55 -2.85
N GLU A 352 -17.90 8.01 -2.12
CA GLU A 352 -19.29 8.49 -2.09
C GLU A 352 -19.37 9.92 -1.55
N ALA A 353 -18.59 10.25 -0.50
CA ALA A 353 -18.53 11.59 0.05
C ALA A 353 -17.93 12.61 -0.95
N ILE A 354 -16.89 12.22 -1.71
CA ILE A 354 -16.31 13.06 -2.77
C ILE A 354 -17.32 13.24 -3.91
N ALA A 355 -17.97 12.16 -4.34
CA ALA A 355 -18.97 12.20 -5.41
C ALA A 355 -20.13 13.17 -5.12
N ASN A 356 -20.54 13.22 -3.85
CA ASN A 356 -21.67 14.05 -3.36
C ASN A 356 -21.26 15.43 -2.80
N ASP A 357 -20.01 15.88 -2.99
CA ASP A 357 -19.48 17.18 -2.52
C ASP A 357 -19.54 17.40 -0.99
N CYS A 358 -19.60 16.33 -0.20
CA CYS A 358 -19.67 16.37 1.26
C CYS A 358 -18.44 15.75 1.97
N PHE A 359 -17.32 15.60 1.26
CA PHE A 359 -16.11 15.01 1.82
C PHE A 359 -15.52 15.78 3.01
N PRO A 360 -15.45 17.13 3.03
CA PRO A 360 -14.96 17.86 4.20
C PRO A 360 -15.77 17.55 5.47
N GLU A 361 -17.10 17.54 5.37
CA GLU A 361 -18.00 17.22 6.49
C GLU A 361 -17.90 15.75 6.93
N PHE A 362 -17.71 14.84 5.97
CA PHE A 362 -17.44 13.42 6.24
C PHE A 362 -16.14 13.26 7.05
N ARG A 363 -15.05 13.92 6.60
CA ARG A 363 -13.74 13.89 7.25
C ARG A 363 -13.83 14.43 8.68
N GLU A 364 -14.42 15.60 8.88
CA GLU A 364 -14.55 16.24 10.20
C GLU A 364 -15.31 15.32 11.16
N ARG A 365 -16.50 14.87 10.79
CA ARG A 365 -17.31 13.95 11.60
C ARG A 365 -16.58 12.65 11.93
N PHE A 366 -15.81 12.09 10.97
CA PHE A 366 -15.05 10.87 11.20
C PHE A 366 -13.95 11.11 12.24
N LEU A 367 -13.14 12.17 12.08
CA LEU A 367 -12.02 12.47 12.98
C LEU A 367 -12.46 12.84 14.39
N GLU A 368 -13.62 13.49 14.58
CA GLU A 368 -14.20 13.77 15.88
C GLU A 368 -14.56 12.50 16.66
N ASN A 369 -14.97 11.45 15.98
CA ASN A 369 -15.40 10.18 16.57
C ASN A 369 -14.29 9.15 16.68
N TYR A 370 -13.21 9.27 15.90
CA TYR A 370 -12.11 8.31 15.82
C TYR A 370 -11.08 8.54 16.93
N ARG A 371 -10.92 7.57 17.87
CA ARG A 371 -10.06 7.67 19.07
C ARG A 371 -8.95 6.62 19.10
#